data_dca33ad4b6a48582ee80d74c927600fc
#
_entry.id   dca33ad4b6a48582ee80d74c927600fc
#
_cell.length_a   1.000
_cell.length_b   1.000
_cell.length_c   1.000
_cell.angle_alpha   90.00
_cell.angle_beta   90.00
_cell.angle_gamma   90.00
#
_symmetry.space_group_name_H-M   'P 1'
#
loop_
_entity.id
_entity.type
_entity.pdbx_description
1 polymer ?
#
loop_
_entity_poly.entity_id
_entity_poly.type
_entity_poly.pdbx_seq_one_letter_code
_entity_poly.pdbx_strand_id
1 'polypeptide(L)'
;MRTPLVRLNAPEAVAEIWLKLENLQPIGSFKLRGALNAIRRAAPEDLREGVVTASAGNMAQGVAWAARELGLPCTVVAPDHAPETKLAAIERLGGRVIKVPFERWWQALEEGGFGGVDGLFVHPVQDEGVMAGNGTIGLEILEDVPDPDAVLVPFGGGGLTSGIRVRTRPSRRRPSRRHGGGGTAPRRDPRRRSRATRRR
;
A
#
# COMPACT_ATOMS: atom_id res chain seq x y z
N MET A 1 12.85 -2.19 -0.08
CA MET A 1 13.84 -1.44 -0.86
C MET A 1 13.14 -0.29 -1.55
N ARG A 2 13.73 0.92 -1.53
CA ARG A 2 13.19 2.08 -2.25
C ARG A 2 13.31 1.85 -3.76
N THR A 3 12.25 2.16 -4.51
CA THR A 3 12.27 2.13 -5.97
C THR A 3 12.24 3.55 -6.54
N PRO A 4 12.75 3.79 -7.74
CA PRO A 4 12.72 5.11 -8.33
C PRO A 4 11.31 5.56 -8.68
N LEU A 5 11.08 6.87 -8.58
CA LEU A 5 9.94 7.58 -9.16
C LEU A 5 10.46 8.33 -10.39
N VAL A 6 9.95 7.97 -11.56
CA VAL A 6 10.48 8.46 -12.85
C VAL A 6 9.38 9.20 -13.59
N ARG A 7 9.72 10.41 -14.09
CA ARG A 7 8.80 11.17 -14.92
C ARG A 7 8.62 10.49 -16.28
N LEU A 8 7.38 10.30 -16.68
CA LEU A 8 7.04 9.77 -18.00
C LEU A 8 7.26 10.86 -19.05
N ASN A 9 8.05 10.56 -20.09
CA ASN A 9 8.19 11.42 -21.24
C ASN A 9 7.03 11.18 -22.21
N ALA A 10 5.95 11.94 -22.04
CA ALA A 10 4.73 11.90 -22.85
C ALA A 10 4.31 13.34 -23.14
N PRO A 11 4.88 13.98 -24.19
CA PRO A 11 4.65 15.39 -24.49
C PRO A 11 3.20 15.73 -24.82
N GLU A 12 2.40 14.73 -25.25
CA GLU A 12 0.97 14.86 -25.53
C GLU A 12 0.08 14.71 -24.28
N ALA A 13 0.64 14.34 -23.14
CA ALA A 13 -0.13 14.19 -21.91
C ALA A 13 -0.62 15.55 -21.39
N VAL A 14 -1.87 15.60 -20.96
CA VAL A 14 -2.50 16.80 -20.36
C VAL A 14 -2.04 17.09 -18.94
N ALA A 15 -1.26 16.19 -18.34
CA ALA A 15 -0.74 16.28 -16.99
C ALA A 15 0.69 15.74 -16.92
N GLU A 16 1.42 16.15 -15.88
CA GLU A 16 2.72 15.58 -15.55
C GLU A 16 2.51 14.22 -14.90
N ILE A 17 3.06 13.16 -15.51
CA ILE A 17 2.87 11.77 -15.08
C ILE A 17 4.17 11.23 -14.51
N TRP A 18 4.10 10.63 -13.33
CA TRP A 18 5.21 9.96 -12.67
C TRP A 18 4.92 8.48 -12.46
N LEU A 19 5.91 7.64 -12.68
CA LEU A 19 5.84 6.20 -12.55
C LEU A 19 6.68 5.73 -11.36
N LYS A 20 6.01 5.13 -10.36
CA LYS A 20 6.69 4.43 -9.26
C LYS A 20 7.02 3.01 -9.71
N LEU A 21 8.28 2.74 -9.96
CA LEU A 21 8.72 1.53 -10.66
C LEU A 21 8.86 0.32 -9.71
N GLU A 22 7.74 -0.19 -9.20
CA GLU A 22 7.73 -1.39 -8.33
C GLU A 22 8.08 -2.70 -9.05
N ASN A 23 8.11 -2.70 -10.38
CA ASN A 23 8.65 -3.80 -11.19
C ASN A 23 10.18 -3.95 -11.08
N LEU A 24 10.88 -2.97 -10.52
CA LEU A 24 12.33 -3.05 -10.25
C LEU A 24 12.65 -3.68 -8.88
N GLN A 25 11.65 -4.12 -8.14
CA GLN A 25 11.86 -4.93 -6.93
C GLN A 25 12.46 -6.30 -7.29
N PRO A 26 13.20 -6.98 -6.38
CA PRO A 26 13.84 -8.27 -6.63
C PRO A 26 12.95 -9.37 -7.21
N ILE A 27 11.66 -9.34 -6.90
CA ILE A 27 10.66 -10.27 -7.44
C ILE A 27 9.81 -9.67 -8.55
N GLY A 28 10.20 -8.51 -9.10
CA GLY A 28 9.42 -7.77 -10.10
C GLY A 28 8.08 -7.22 -9.62
N SER A 29 7.87 -7.09 -8.31
CA SER A 29 6.59 -6.70 -7.73
C SER A 29 6.73 -6.05 -6.34
N PHE A 30 5.82 -5.13 -6.03
CA PHE A 30 5.70 -4.48 -4.72
C PHE A 30 5.41 -5.46 -3.56
N LYS A 31 4.94 -6.65 -3.85
CA LYS A 31 4.45 -7.61 -2.84
C LYS A 31 5.47 -7.96 -1.77
N LEU A 32 6.76 -7.91 -2.09
CA LEU A 32 7.80 -8.16 -1.08
C LEU A 32 7.80 -7.15 0.06
N ARG A 33 7.34 -5.90 -0.17
CA ARG A 33 7.28 -4.86 0.87
C ARG A 33 6.35 -5.28 2.00
N GLY A 34 5.14 -5.69 1.60
CA GLY A 34 4.14 -6.18 2.54
C GLY A 34 4.59 -7.45 3.25
N ALA A 35 5.05 -8.44 2.49
CA ALA A 35 5.51 -9.71 3.02
C ALA A 35 6.64 -9.53 4.05
N LEU A 36 7.70 -8.80 3.69
CA LEU A 36 8.82 -8.54 4.58
C LEU A 36 8.40 -7.78 5.84
N ASN A 37 7.53 -6.79 5.71
CA ASN A 37 7.06 -6.01 6.86
C ASN A 37 6.19 -6.85 7.81
N ALA A 38 5.31 -7.69 7.30
CA ALA A 38 4.50 -8.59 8.12
C ALA A 38 5.39 -9.56 8.93
N ILE A 39 6.32 -10.22 8.27
CA ILE A 39 7.23 -11.19 8.92
C ILE A 39 8.13 -10.49 9.95
N ARG A 40 8.71 -9.32 9.64
CA ARG A 40 9.57 -8.59 10.58
C ARG A 40 8.84 -8.05 11.82
N ARG A 41 7.54 -7.90 11.77
CA ARG A 41 6.71 -7.41 12.89
C ARG A 41 6.15 -8.53 13.75
N ALA A 42 6.22 -9.75 13.28
CA ALA A 42 5.79 -10.93 14.05
C ALA A 42 6.67 -11.15 15.25
N ALA A 43 6.09 -11.74 16.29
CA ALA A 43 6.84 -12.15 17.46
C ALA A 43 7.78 -13.34 17.12
N PRO A 44 8.97 -13.44 17.71
CA PRO A 44 9.90 -14.53 17.40
C PRO A 44 9.30 -15.93 17.62
N GLU A 45 8.40 -16.07 18.58
CA GLU A 45 7.66 -17.30 18.85
C GLU A 45 6.78 -17.75 17.70
N ASP A 46 6.16 -16.81 16.97
CA ASP A 46 5.30 -17.10 15.83
C ASP A 46 6.10 -17.57 14.59
N LEU A 47 7.40 -17.28 14.58
CA LEU A 47 8.29 -17.60 13.47
C LEU A 47 9.06 -18.92 13.63
N ARG A 48 8.87 -19.65 14.75
CA ARG A 48 9.63 -20.88 15.04
C ARG A 48 9.46 -21.95 13.97
N GLU A 49 8.25 -22.11 13.47
CA GLU A 49 7.91 -23.08 12.41
C GLU A 49 7.99 -22.46 11.00
N GLY A 50 8.48 -21.22 10.92
CA GLY A 50 8.59 -20.48 9.67
C GLY A 50 7.33 -19.74 9.28
N VAL A 51 7.12 -19.55 7.97
CA VAL A 51 6.01 -18.76 7.43
C VAL A 51 5.20 -19.56 6.41
N VAL A 52 3.90 -19.29 6.37
CA VAL A 52 2.95 -19.95 5.47
C VAL A 52 2.17 -18.88 4.70
N THR A 53 1.85 -19.12 3.44
CA THR A 53 0.90 -18.30 2.68
C THR A 53 0.13 -19.14 1.68
N ALA A 54 -1.06 -18.70 1.31
CA ALA A 54 -1.86 -19.31 0.25
C ALA A 54 -1.89 -18.39 -0.98
N SER A 55 -1.03 -18.67 -1.96
CA SER A 55 -0.91 -17.90 -3.20
C SER A 55 -0.06 -18.64 -4.22
N ALA A 56 -0.35 -18.49 -5.53
CA ALA A 56 0.53 -18.96 -6.61
C ALA A 56 1.19 -17.80 -7.38
N GLY A 57 1.07 -16.56 -6.90
CA GLY A 57 1.51 -15.37 -7.61
C GLY A 57 2.59 -14.57 -6.88
N ASN A 58 2.59 -13.27 -7.12
CA ASN A 58 3.58 -12.34 -6.58
C ASN A 58 3.64 -12.31 -5.05
N MET A 59 2.50 -12.61 -4.37
CA MET A 59 2.54 -12.67 -2.90
C MET A 59 3.34 -13.86 -2.41
N ALA A 60 3.14 -15.05 -3.00
CA ALA A 60 3.93 -16.23 -2.67
C ALA A 60 5.43 -16.01 -2.88
N GLN A 61 5.79 -15.40 -4.02
CA GLN A 61 7.18 -15.02 -4.28
C GLN A 61 7.70 -13.99 -3.27
N GLY A 62 6.87 -13.02 -2.87
CA GLY A 62 7.22 -12.03 -1.85
C GLY A 62 7.49 -12.66 -0.48
N VAL A 63 6.64 -13.60 -0.05
CA VAL A 63 6.80 -14.32 1.22
C VAL A 63 8.03 -15.23 1.18
N ALA A 64 8.21 -16.01 0.09
CA ALA A 64 9.36 -16.88 -0.07
C ALA A 64 10.69 -16.09 -0.10
N TRP A 65 10.72 -14.97 -0.82
CA TRP A 65 11.89 -14.08 -0.82
C TRP A 65 12.17 -13.51 0.58
N ALA A 66 11.16 -13.01 1.27
CA ALA A 66 11.32 -12.41 2.60
C ALA A 66 11.76 -13.46 3.64
N ALA A 67 11.21 -14.67 3.58
CA ALA A 67 11.60 -15.79 4.42
C ALA A 67 13.07 -16.16 4.19
N ARG A 68 13.51 -16.28 2.94
CA ARG A 68 14.92 -16.54 2.59
C ARG A 68 15.87 -15.49 3.16
N GLU A 69 15.54 -14.20 3.00
CA GLU A 69 16.36 -13.10 3.53
C GLU A 69 16.46 -13.10 5.07
N LEU A 70 15.49 -13.72 5.74
CA LEU A 70 15.45 -13.85 7.20
C LEU A 70 15.87 -15.22 7.72
N GLY A 71 16.26 -16.15 6.84
CA GLY A 71 16.67 -17.50 7.20
C GLY A 71 15.53 -18.38 7.75
N LEU A 72 14.29 -18.13 7.35
CA LEU A 72 13.09 -18.82 7.81
C LEU A 72 12.62 -19.86 6.79
N PRO A 73 12.07 -21.00 7.23
CA PRO A 73 11.32 -21.89 6.37
C PRO A 73 10.09 -21.19 5.78
N CYS A 74 9.75 -21.54 4.53
CA CYS A 74 8.57 -21.00 3.86
C CYS A 74 7.75 -22.11 3.21
N THR A 75 6.47 -22.20 3.53
CA THR A 75 5.53 -23.09 2.87
C THR A 75 4.46 -22.26 2.13
N VAL A 76 4.24 -22.62 0.87
CA VAL A 76 3.26 -21.97 -0.01
C VAL A 76 2.21 -22.98 -0.42
N VAL A 77 0.97 -22.74 -0.03
CA VAL A 77 -0.20 -23.49 -0.50
C VAL A 77 -0.66 -22.88 -1.82
N ALA A 78 -0.67 -23.66 -2.87
CA ALA A 78 -1.03 -23.21 -4.22
C ALA A 78 -2.13 -24.10 -4.82
N PRO A 79 -3.04 -23.55 -5.65
CA PRO A 79 -4.00 -24.37 -6.36
C PRO A 79 -3.28 -25.27 -7.37
N ASP A 80 -3.77 -26.50 -7.55
CA ASP A 80 -3.15 -27.56 -8.38
C ASP A 80 -3.01 -27.17 -9.85
N HIS A 81 -3.91 -26.33 -10.36
CA HIS A 81 -3.87 -25.78 -11.74
C HIS A 81 -2.97 -24.54 -11.89
N ALA A 82 -2.23 -24.15 -10.85
CA ALA A 82 -1.31 -23.01 -10.95
C ALA A 82 -0.20 -23.28 -12.00
N PRO A 83 0.15 -22.28 -12.83
CA PRO A 83 1.18 -22.43 -13.85
C PRO A 83 2.53 -22.85 -13.25
N GLU A 84 3.15 -23.90 -13.77
CA GLU A 84 4.44 -24.43 -13.31
C GLU A 84 5.54 -23.36 -13.27
N THR A 85 5.55 -22.43 -14.22
CA THR A 85 6.52 -21.32 -14.25
C THR A 85 6.45 -20.43 -13.01
N LYS A 86 5.25 -20.24 -12.44
CA LYS A 86 5.04 -19.48 -11.21
C LYS A 86 5.48 -20.28 -9.99
N LEU A 87 5.19 -21.58 -9.96
CA LEU A 87 5.58 -22.45 -8.86
C LEU A 87 7.11 -22.60 -8.81
N ALA A 88 7.75 -22.84 -9.94
CA ALA A 88 9.20 -22.88 -10.06
C ALA A 88 9.88 -21.56 -9.62
N ALA A 89 9.23 -20.41 -9.83
CA ALA A 89 9.74 -19.14 -9.33
C ALA A 89 9.72 -19.06 -7.80
N ILE A 90 8.69 -19.61 -7.15
CA ILE A 90 8.58 -19.70 -5.69
C ILE A 90 9.65 -20.64 -5.13
N GLU A 91 9.83 -21.82 -5.75
CA GLU A 91 10.83 -22.81 -5.33
C GLU A 91 12.27 -22.28 -5.47
N ARG A 92 12.59 -21.55 -6.54
CA ARG A 92 13.89 -20.85 -6.67
C ARG A 92 14.16 -19.85 -5.56
N LEU A 93 13.13 -19.33 -4.93
CA LEU A 93 13.22 -18.43 -3.77
C LEU A 93 13.28 -19.19 -2.44
N GLY A 94 13.29 -20.53 -2.47
CA GLY A 94 13.38 -21.38 -1.27
C GLY A 94 12.02 -21.74 -0.65
N GLY A 95 10.91 -21.42 -1.31
CA GLY A 95 9.58 -21.78 -0.84
C GLY A 95 9.23 -23.24 -1.17
N ARG A 96 8.74 -24.00 -0.20
CA ARG A 96 8.16 -25.33 -0.41
C ARG A 96 6.72 -25.17 -0.89
N VAL A 97 6.40 -25.70 -2.06
CA VAL A 97 5.05 -25.64 -2.61
C VAL A 97 4.23 -26.88 -2.27
N ILE A 98 3.02 -26.67 -1.76
CA ILE A 98 2.00 -27.71 -1.57
C ILE A 98 0.86 -27.41 -2.55
N LYS A 99 0.68 -28.28 -3.54
CA LYS A 99 -0.44 -28.18 -4.50
C LYS A 99 -1.69 -28.83 -3.90
N VAL A 100 -2.82 -28.13 -3.99
CA VAL A 100 -4.11 -28.58 -3.48
C VAL A 100 -5.23 -28.21 -4.44
N PRO A 101 -6.39 -28.90 -4.41
CA PRO A 101 -7.59 -28.46 -5.14
C PRO A 101 -7.96 -27.02 -4.80
N PHE A 102 -8.56 -26.30 -5.75
CA PHE A 102 -8.90 -24.88 -5.61
C PHE A 102 -9.71 -24.58 -4.34
N GLU A 103 -10.66 -25.41 -3.99
CA GLU A 103 -11.52 -25.27 -2.80
C GLU A 103 -10.70 -25.31 -1.50
N ARG A 104 -9.70 -26.19 -1.44
CA ARG A 104 -8.81 -26.31 -0.27
C ARG A 104 -7.86 -25.10 -0.17
N TRP A 105 -7.39 -24.60 -1.32
CA TRP A 105 -6.58 -23.39 -1.37
C TRP A 105 -7.40 -22.17 -0.94
N TRP A 106 -8.66 -22.07 -1.39
CA TRP A 106 -9.57 -20.98 -0.99
C TRP A 106 -9.89 -21.04 0.50
N GLN A 107 -10.18 -22.23 1.02
CA GLN A 107 -10.38 -22.45 2.45
C GLN A 107 -9.18 -21.99 3.28
N ALA A 108 -7.94 -22.31 2.86
CA ALA A 108 -6.73 -21.85 3.54
C ALA A 108 -6.62 -20.31 3.61
N LEU A 109 -7.11 -19.60 2.59
CA LEU A 109 -7.21 -18.13 2.62
C LEU A 109 -8.26 -17.64 3.61
N GLU A 110 -9.44 -18.25 3.62
CA GLU A 110 -10.54 -17.83 4.52
C GLU A 110 -10.21 -18.11 6.00
N GLU A 111 -9.59 -19.23 6.28
CA GLU A 111 -9.22 -19.65 7.64
C GLU A 111 -7.92 -18.99 8.14
N GLY A 112 -7.11 -18.39 7.25
CA GLY A 112 -5.81 -17.84 7.60
C GLY A 112 -4.81 -18.90 8.04
N GLY A 113 -4.85 -20.08 7.43
CA GLY A 113 -3.99 -21.22 7.75
C GLY A 113 -4.23 -22.42 6.85
N PHE A 114 -3.41 -23.48 7.01
CA PHE A 114 -3.59 -24.73 6.28
C PHE A 114 -3.31 -25.91 7.20
N GLY A 115 -4.32 -26.78 7.40
CA GLY A 115 -4.25 -27.89 8.33
C GLY A 115 -3.04 -28.80 8.11
N GLY A 116 -2.28 -29.05 9.18
CA GLY A 116 -1.02 -29.84 9.15
C GLY A 116 0.21 -29.06 8.69
N VAL A 117 0.14 -27.73 8.56
CA VAL A 117 1.28 -26.85 8.30
C VAL A 117 1.30 -25.74 9.35
N ASP A 118 2.25 -25.80 10.23
CA ASP A 118 2.47 -24.81 11.28
C ASP A 118 3.33 -23.65 10.77
N GLY A 119 3.23 -22.49 11.42
CA GLY A 119 3.97 -21.28 11.11
C GLY A 119 3.09 -20.05 10.96
N LEU A 120 3.71 -18.89 10.88
CA LEU A 120 3.01 -17.61 10.69
C LEU A 120 2.31 -17.57 9.33
N PHE A 121 0.99 -17.50 9.33
CA PHE A 121 0.25 -17.32 8.08
C PHE A 121 0.25 -15.85 7.64
N VAL A 122 0.88 -15.56 6.51
CA VAL A 122 0.94 -14.23 5.91
C VAL A 122 -0.17 -14.10 4.87
N HIS A 123 -1.27 -13.42 5.26
CA HIS A 123 -2.43 -13.26 4.38
C HIS A 123 -2.17 -12.24 3.26
N PRO A 124 -2.43 -12.56 1.97
CA PRO A 124 -2.05 -11.72 0.83
C PRO A 124 -2.76 -10.36 0.74
N VAL A 125 -3.84 -10.14 1.50
CA VAL A 125 -4.70 -8.94 1.40
C VAL A 125 -5.09 -8.37 2.76
N GLN A 126 -5.49 -9.20 3.72
CA GLN A 126 -6.13 -8.76 4.99
C GLN A 126 -5.13 -8.50 6.13
N ASP A 127 -3.88 -8.87 5.97
CA ASP A 127 -2.83 -8.68 6.97
C ASP A 127 -2.45 -7.19 7.09
N GLU A 128 -2.58 -6.62 8.28
CA GLU A 128 -2.25 -5.22 8.56
C GLU A 128 -0.76 -4.92 8.34
N GLY A 129 0.13 -5.86 8.66
CA GLY A 129 1.57 -5.75 8.41
C GLY A 129 1.86 -5.69 6.91
N VAL A 130 1.14 -6.50 6.11
CA VAL A 130 1.23 -6.47 4.64
C VAL A 130 0.72 -5.14 4.10
N MET A 131 -0.44 -4.65 4.55
CA MET A 131 -0.96 -3.35 4.13
C MET A 131 -0.02 -2.20 4.50
N ALA A 132 0.52 -2.19 5.72
CA ALA A 132 1.45 -1.17 6.17
C ALA A 132 2.76 -1.18 5.37
N GLY A 133 3.31 -2.36 5.07
CA GLY A 133 4.48 -2.51 4.22
C GLY A 133 4.27 -1.98 2.81
N ASN A 134 3.13 -2.30 2.20
CA ASN A 134 2.74 -1.76 0.90
C ASN A 134 2.57 -0.24 0.94
N GLY A 135 2.10 0.33 2.06
CA GLY A 135 1.93 1.75 2.28
C GLY A 135 3.23 2.56 2.24
N THR A 136 4.40 1.92 2.39
CA THR A 136 5.70 2.58 2.24
C THR A 136 5.91 3.19 0.85
N ILE A 137 5.23 2.66 -0.17
CA ILE A 137 5.18 3.24 -1.52
C ILE A 137 4.64 4.68 -1.47
N GLY A 138 3.54 4.90 -0.74
CA GLY A 138 2.97 6.23 -0.59
C GLY A 138 3.89 7.21 0.14
N LEU A 139 4.66 6.74 1.14
CA LEU A 139 5.67 7.57 1.80
C LEU A 139 6.76 8.00 0.81
N GLU A 140 7.30 7.05 0.06
CA GLU A 140 8.35 7.33 -0.94
C GLU A 140 7.85 8.28 -2.05
N ILE A 141 6.58 8.15 -2.47
CA ILE A 141 5.98 9.09 -3.44
C ILE A 141 5.93 10.50 -2.85
N LEU A 142 5.48 10.67 -1.61
CA LEU A 142 5.37 11.98 -0.97
C LEU A 142 6.73 12.62 -0.65
N GLU A 143 7.78 11.82 -0.46
CA GLU A 143 9.14 12.32 -0.31
C GLU A 143 9.68 12.91 -1.62
N ASP A 144 9.37 12.29 -2.76
CA ASP A 144 9.84 12.70 -4.08
C ASP A 144 8.91 13.78 -4.70
N VAL A 145 7.59 13.66 -4.48
CA VAL A 145 6.54 14.60 -4.94
C VAL A 145 5.62 14.89 -3.75
N PRO A 146 5.89 15.96 -2.98
CA PRO A 146 5.20 16.19 -1.69
C PRO A 146 3.70 16.50 -1.80
N ASP A 147 3.22 16.98 -2.94
CA ASP A 147 1.83 17.37 -3.15
C ASP A 147 1.31 16.89 -4.53
N PRO A 148 1.17 15.59 -4.74
CA PRO A 148 0.63 15.06 -5.98
C PRO A 148 -0.90 15.31 -6.03
N ASP A 149 -1.41 15.79 -7.17
CA ASP A 149 -2.85 15.99 -7.38
C ASP A 149 -3.63 14.67 -7.31
N ALA A 150 -3.04 13.58 -7.79
CA ALA A 150 -3.63 12.26 -7.78
C ALA A 150 -2.57 11.15 -7.74
N VAL A 151 -2.92 10.03 -7.12
CA VAL A 151 -2.12 8.80 -7.15
C VAL A 151 -3.00 7.68 -7.70
N LEU A 152 -2.64 7.16 -8.87
CA LEU A 152 -3.33 6.04 -9.49
C LEU A 152 -2.73 4.73 -8.99
N VAL A 153 -3.56 3.90 -8.39
CA VAL A 153 -3.14 2.63 -7.78
C VAL A 153 -3.94 1.49 -8.43
N PRO A 154 -3.28 0.45 -8.98
CA PRO A 154 -4.01 -0.71 -9.49
C PRO A 154 -4.79 -1.37 -8.35
N PHE A 155 -6.07 -1.64 -8.60
CA PHE A 155 -6.98 -2.18 -7.61
C PHE A 155 -7.26 -3.67 -7.86
N GLY A 156 -7.01 -4.49 -6.83
CA GLY A 156 -7.38 -5.89 -6.76
C GLY A 156 -8.05 -6.16 -5.42
N GLY A 157 -7.44 -6.96 -4.54
CA GLY A 157 -7.95 -7.21 -3.19
C GLY A 157 -7.87 -6.03 -2.21
N GLY A 158 -7.47 -4.85 -2.63
CA GLY A 158 -7.52 -3.61 -1.84
C GLY A 158 -6.31 -3.34 -0.94
N GLY A 159 -5.48 -4.32 -0.61
CA GLY A 159 -4.39 -4.16 0.36
C GLY A 159 -3.33 -3.10 -0.02
N LEU A 160 -3.02 -2.94 -1.32
CA LEU A 160 -2.13 -1.89 -1.80
C LEU A 160 -2.77 -0.50 -1.65
N THR A 161 -3.98 -0.35 -2.14
CA THR A 161 -4.71 0.93 -2.10
C THR A 161 -4.96 1.38 -0.68
N SER A 162 -5.35 0.47 0.22
CA SER A 162 -5.56 0.76 1.63
C SER A 162 -4.27 1.24 2.31
N GLY A 163 -3.15 0.58 2.05
CA GLY A 163 -1.85 0.95 2.60
C GLY A 163 -1.39 2.34 2.13
N ILE A 164 -1.47 2.64 0.83
CA ILE A 164 -1.08 3.93 0.26
C ILE A 164 -2.01 5.05 0.76
N ARG A 165 -3.34 4.82 0.78
CA ARG A 165 -4.33 5.82 1.22
C ARG A 165 -4.10 6.31 2.65
N VAL A 166 -3.75 5.43 3.56
CA VAL A 166 -3.48 5.80 4.97
C VAL A 166 -2.30 6.74 5.06
N ARG A 167 -1.30 6.58 4.22
CA ARG A 167 -0.05 7.36 4.25
C ARG A 167 -0.14 8.67 3.46
N THR A 168 -0.95 8.71 2.41
CA THR A 168 -1.13 9.91 1.56
C THR A 168 -2.27 10.83 1.99
N ARG A 169 -2.99 10.51 3.07
CA ARG A 169 -3.99 11.43 3.61
C ARG A 169 -3.28 12.72 4.04
N PRO A 170 -3.65 13.89 3.47
CA PRO A 170 -3.15 15.15 3.98
C PRO A 170 -3.53 15.25 5.45
N SER A 171 -2.56 15.50 6.32
CA SER A 171 -2.87 15.96 7.67
C SER A 171 -3.81 17.15 7.48
N ARG A 172 -5.02 17.12 8.05
CA ARG A 172 -5.90 18.28 8.03
C ARG A 172 -5.13 19.43 8.67
N ARG A 173 -4.41 20.21 7.87
CA ARG A 173 -3.90 21.50 8.31
C ARG A 173 -5.15 22.31 8.64
N ARG A 174 -5.40 22.51 9.92
CA ARG A 174 -6.33 23.57 10.36
C ARG A 174 -5.87 24.82 9.61
N PRO A 175 -6.77 25.54 8.88
CA PRO A 175 -6.40 26.81 8.31
C PRO A 175 -5.85 27.65 9.46
N SER A 176 -4.60 28.07 9.34
CA SER A 176 -4.00 29.01 10.29
C SER A 176 -4.92 30.21 10.28
N ARG A 177 -5.58 30.50 11.42
CA ARG A 177 -6.27 31.78 11.62
C ARG A 177 -5.20 32.83 11.38
N ARG A 178 -5.21 33.46 10.22
CA ARG A 178 -4.50 34.70 10.02
C ARG A 178 -5.08 35.67 11.06
N HIS A 179 -4.30 35.99 12.08
CA HIS A 179 -4.57 37.13 12.93
C HIS A 179 -4.56 38.33 11.98
N GLY A 180 -5.74 38.79 11.62
CA GLY A 180 -5.92 40.05 10.92
C GLY A 180 -5.47 41.13 11.87
N GLY A 181 -4.36 41.78 11.55
CA GLY A 181 -3.89 43.00 12.18
C GLY A 181 -5.00 44.05 12.14
N GLY A 182 -5.20 44.75 13.24
CA GLY A 182 -6.22 45.77 13.44
C GLY A 182 -6.17 46.85 12.37
N GLY A 183 -7.22 46.90 11.56
CA GLY A 183 -7.58 48.07 10.75
C GLY A 183 -8.67 48.81 11.48
N THR A 184 -8.35 49.98 12.00
CA THR A 184 -9.28 50.94 12.61
C THR A 184 -10.38 51.31 11.63
N ALA A 185 -11.61 50.96 11.94
CA ALA A 185 -12.78 51.40 11.21
C ALA A 185 -12.97 52.95 11.35
N PRO A 186 -13.24 53.70 10.30
CA PRO A 186 -13.55 55.13 10.39
C PRO A 186 -14.92 55.31 11.07
N ARG A 187 -14.94 56.18 12.12
CA ARG A 187 -16.11 56.61 12.85
C ARG A 187 -17.12 57.25 11.85
N ARG A 188 -18.34 56.72 11.79
CA ARG A 188 -19.47 57.36 11.13
C ARG A 188 -19.98 58.53 11.99
N ASP A 189 -19.98 59.75 11.40
CA ASP A 189 -20.60 60.94 11.90
C ASP A 189 -22.16 60.81 11.86
N PRO A 190 -22.89 61.01 12.97
CA PRO A 190 -24.33 60.81 13.05
C PRO A 190 -25.16 62.01 12.58
N ARG A 191 -24.60 63.01 11.91
CA ARG A 191 -25.34 64.22 11.50
C ARG A 191 -25.42 64.39 9.97
N ARG A 192 -26.20 63.54 9.30
CA ARG A 192 -26.83 63.90 8.02
C ARG A 192 -28.18 63.20 7.92
N ARG A 193 -29.14 63.83 8.61
CA ARG A 193 -30.56 63.78 8.22
C ARG A 193 -30.81 64.88 7.23
N SER A 194 -31.58 64.59 6.21
CA SER A 194 -32.76 65.29 5.67
C SER A 194 -32.76 65.44 4.16
N ARG A 195 -33.99 65.23 3.71
CA ARG A 195 -34.73 65.73 2.55
C ARG A 195 -34.67 64.87 1.30
N ALA A 196 -35.72 64.07 1.14
CA ALA A 196 -36.97 64.48 0.43
C ALA A 196 -36.72 64.59 -1.07
N THR A 197 -37.42 63.85 -1.86
CA THR A 197 -38.71 64.21 -2.40
C THR A 197 -39.35 63.10 -3.21
N ARG A 198 -40.64 62.96 -3.05
CA ARG A 198 -41.60 62.25 -3.90
C ARG A 198 -41.57 62.78 -5.33
N ARG A 199 -41.88 61.96 -6.31
CA ARG A 199 -42.73 62.11 -7.53
C ARG A 199 -42.30 60.96 -8.50
N ARG A 200 -43.09 60.29 -9.18
CA ARG A 200 -44.50 59.88 -9.49
C ARG A 200 -44.38 58.43 -9.95
#